data_5ee384a4085dbdf71c7c6be673f70ee3
#
_entry.id   5ee384a4085dbdf71c7c6be673f70ee3
#
_cell.length_a   1.000
_cell.length_b   1.000
_cell.length_c   1.000
_cell.angle_alpha   90.00
_cell.angle_beta   90.00
_cell.angle_gamma   90.00
#
_symmetry.space_group_name_H-M   'P 1'
#
loop_
_entity.id
_entity.type
_entity.pdbx_description
1 polymer ?
#
loop_
_entity_poly.entity_id
_entity_poly.type
_entity_poly.pdbx_seq_one_letter_code
_entity_poly.pdbx_strand_id
1 'polypeptide(L)'
;MPSAETPNISIFLTFENNAEEAMTFYLSLFDDAKVINVIRAQPGEPGWTAGTLQHAIFSFGAQEFMAINAPPAGARGSDHGPWHEFGFTPAIALYVQCGTEDEIERLYSALSEKGEIFMPLGDYGFSRRFAWVNDRFGVSWRLNVSADSPR
;
A
#
# COMPACT_ATOMS: atom_id res chain seq x y z
N MET A 1 13.40 10.51 17.40
CA MET A 1 12.52 11.59 16.97
C MET A 1 13.22 12.47 15.98
N PRO A 2 12.63 12.68 14.81
CA PRO A 2 13.28 13.55 13.84
C PRO A 2 13.36 14.97 14.41
N SER A 3 14.43 15.67 14.10
CA SER A 3 14.56 17.06 14.48
C SER A 3 13.54 17.88 13.69
N ALA A 4 13.20 19.08 14.20
CA ALA A 4 12.32 19.98 13.47
C ALA A 4 12.86 20.36 12.09
N GLU A 5 14.15 20.14 11.86
CA GLU A 5 14.83 20.45 10.61
C GLU A 5 14.77 19.32 9.60
N THR A 6 14.39 18.11 10.03
CA THR A 6 14.36 16.92 9.15
C THR A 6 12.91 16.57 8.85
N PRO A 7 12.45 16.75 7.61
CA PRO A 7 11.08 16.37 7.26
C PRO A 7 10.90 14.86 7.27
N ASN A 8 9.71 14.43 7.66
CA ASN A 8 9.30 13.04 7.51
C ASN A 8 8.57 12.87 6.20
N ILE A 9 8.79 11.74 5.56
CA ILE A 9 8.07 11.39 4.34
C ILE A 9 7.25 10.14 4.62
N SER A 10 5.94 10.23 4.43
CA SER A 10 5.05 9.09 4.49
C SER A 10 4.46 8.87 3.10
N ILE A 11 4.08 7.65 2.82
CA ILE A 11 3.45 7.30 1.55
C ILE A 11 1.95 7.39 1.75
N PHE A 12 1.28 8.18 0.92
CA PHE A 12 -0.15 8.43 1.03
C PHE A 12 -0.87 7.73 -0.11
N LEU A 13 -1.74 6.78 0.23
CA LEU A 13 -2.48 5.97 -0.74
C LEU A 13 -3.95 6.38 -0.73
N THR A 14 -4.50 6.68 -1.90
CA THR A 14 -5.90 7.05 -2.03
C THR A 14 -6.64 5.93 -2.76
N PHE A 15 -7.67 5.40 -2.10
CA PHE A 15 -8.52 4.34 -2.63
C PHE A 15 -9.92 4.90 -2.88
N GLU A 16 -10.68 4.30 -3.79
CA GLU A 16 -12.04 4.75 -4.03
C GLU A 16 -12.98 4.36 -2.89
N ASN A 17 -12.92 3.10 -2.44
CA ASN A 17 -13.83 2.65 -1.38
C ASN A 17 -13.30 1.44 -0.59
N ASN A 18 -12.07 1.05 -0.80
CA ASN A 18 -11.52 -0.19 -0.23
C ASN A 18 -10.22 0.03 0.57
N ALA A 19 -10.06 1.22 1.14
CA ALA A 19 -8.85 1.55 1.92
C ALA A 19 -8.68 0.62 3.13
N GLU A 20 -9.75 0.32 3.85
CA GLU A 20 -9.66 -0.55 5.02
C GLU A 20 -9.28 -1.98 4.64
N GLU A 21 -9.88 -2.48 3.58
CA GLU A 21 -9.56 -3.81 3.08
C GLU A 21 -8.09 -3.90 2.67
N ALA A 22 -7.60 -2.87 1.96
CA ALA A 22 -6.20 -2.80 1.55
C ALA A 22 -5.26 -2.72 2.76
N MET A 23 -5.55 -1.84 3.71
CA MET A 23 -4.75 -1.73 4.92
C MET A 23 -4.68 -3.07 5.66
N THR A 24 -5.82 -3.71 5.87
CA THR A 24 -5.88 -4.99 6.57
C THR A 24 -5.04 -6.04 5.85
N PHE A 25 -5.10 -6.05 4.52
CA PHE A 25 -4.30 -6.97 3.72
C PHE A 25 -2.81 -6.71 3.92
N TYR A 26 -2.37 -5.46 3.81
CA TYR A 26 -0.95 -5.12 3.96
C TYR A 26 -0.44 -5.43 5.36
N LEU A 27 -1.23 -5.14 6.38
CA LEU A 27 -0.86 -5.44 7.76
C LEU A 27 -0.67 -6.94 8.00
N SER A 28 -1.36 -7.77 7.24
CA SER A 28 -1.24 -9.23 7.37
C SER A 28 0.05 -9.79 6.77
N LEU A 29 0.75 -9.01 5.96
CA LEU A 29 1.92 -9.47 5.21
C LEU A 29 3.24 -9.29 5.95
N PHE A 30 3.28 -8.42 6.95
CA PHE A 30 4.53 -8.04 7.61
C PHE A 30 4.41 -8.16 9.13
N ASP A 31 5.42 -8.76 9.74
CA ASP A 31 5.42 -9.00 11.19
C ASP A 31 5.51 -7.72 12.01
N ASP A 32 6.17 -6.69 11.47
CA ASP A 32 6.32 -5.41 12.16
C ASP A 32 5.17 -4.44 11.89
N ALA A 33 4.12 -4.89 11.22
CA ALA A 33 3.00 -4.03 10.85
C ALA A 33 2.20 -3.60 12.06
N LYS A 34 1.77 -2.34 12.05
CA LYS A 34 0.93 -1.80 13.13
C LYS A 34 0.07 -0.65 12.62
N VAL A 35 -1.10 -0.51 13.22
CA VAL A 35 -1.97 0.64 13.01
C VAL A 35 -1.54 1.72 14.00
N ILE A 36 -1.39 2.95 13.52
CA ILE A 36 -1.03 4.10 14.34
C ILE A 36 -2.27 4.90 14.71
N ASN A 37 -3.13 5.16 13.73
CA ASN A 37 -4.37 5.91 13.98
C ASN A 37 -5.40 5.61 12.90
N VAL A 38 -6.68 5.65 13.28
CA VAL A 38 -7.78 5.45 12.33
C VAL A 38 -8.86 6.47 12.62
N ILE A 39 -9.36 7.14 11.60
CA ILE A 39 -10.49 8.06 11.68
C ILE A 39 -11.62 7.46 10.84
N ARG A 40 -12.80 7.31 11.46
CA ARG A 40 -13.98 6.76 10.80
C ARG A 40 -15.07 7.81 10.68
N ALA A 41 -15.90 7.66 9.66
CA ALA A 41 -17.04 8.55 9.45
C ALA A 41 -17.99 8.44 10.63
N GLN A 42 -18.48 9.59 11.07
CA GLN A 42 -19.45 9.68 12.15
C GLN A 42 -20.87 9.62 11.59
N PRO A 43 -21.85 9.20 12.42
CA PRO A 43 -23.24 9.26 12.00
C PRO A 43 -23.64 10.69 11.60
N GLY A 44 -24.32 10.83 10.46
CA GLY A 44 -24.78 12.12 9.98
C GLY A 44 -23.81 12.90 9.12
N GLU A 45 -22.60 12.41 8.90
CA GLU A 45 -21.69 13.09 7.98
C GLU A 45 -22.21 12.98 6.54
N PRO A 46 -22.37 14.11 5.85
CA PRO A 46 -22.96 14.09 4.50
C PRO A 46 -22.19 13.22 3.52
N GLY A 47 -22.88 12.29 2.86
CA GLY A 47 -22.29 11.43 1.86
C GLY A 47 -21.54 10.23 2.41
N TRP A 48 -21.31 10.15 3.73
CA TRP A 48 -20.57 9.04 4.34
C TRP A 48 -21.49 8.07 5.07
N THR A 49 -21.15 6.80 4.98
CA THR A 49 -21.80 5.79 5.82
C THR A 49 -21.03 5.73 7.14
N ALA A 50 -21.73 5.81 8.25
CA ALA A 50 -21.13 5.78 9.59
C ALA A 50 -20.26 4.53 9.75
N GLY A 51 -19.08 4.70 10.32
CA GLY A 51 -18.13 3.62 10.55
C GLY A 51 -17.16 3.36 9.40
N THR A 52 -17.40 3.95 8.23
CA THR A 52 -16.49 3.80 7.09
C THR A 52 -15.16 4.49 7.38
N LEU A 53 -14.05 3.86 7.03
CA LEU A 53 -12.74 4.44 7.21
C LEU A 53 -12.59 5.67 6.34
N GLN A 54 -12.25 6.80 6.96
CA GLN A 54 -11.92 8.03 6.24
C GLN A 54 -10.43 8.20 6.08
N HIS A 55 -9.66 7.90 7.14
CA HIS A 55 -8.22 8.11 7.15
C HIS A 55 -7.58 7.11 8.09
N ALA A 56 -6.44 6.55 7.67
CA ALA A 56 -5.66 5.66 8.52
C ALA A 56 -4.18 6.00 8.41
N ILE A 57 -3.47 5.81 9.51
CA ILE A 57 -2.02 5.88 9.54
C ILE A 57 -1.55 4.52 10.06
N PHE A 58 -0.65 3.90 9.34
CA PHE A 58 -0.11 2.59 9.70
C PHE A 58 1.32 2.47 9.20
N SER A 59 2.02 1.46 9.66
CA SER A 59 3.41 1.24 9.23
C SER A 59 3.71 -0.23 9.07
N PHE A 60 4.61 -0.52 8.16
CA PHE A 60 5.26 -1.81 8.01
C PHE A 60 6.59 -1.59 7.27
N GLY A 61 7.54 -2.51 7.48
CA GLY A 61 8.87 -2.37 6.87
C GLY A 61 9.57 -1.07 7.28
N ALA A 62 9.30 -0.56 8.48
CA ALA A 62 9.81 0.71 8.99
C ALA A 62 9.36 1.94 8.19
N GLN A 63 8.37 1.79 7.32
CA GLN A 63 7.80 2.88 6.53
C GLN A 63 6.41 3.22 7.03
N GLU A 64 6.14 4.49 7.19
CA GLU A 64 4.80 4.97 7.53
C GLU A 64 3.99 5.19 6.27
N PHE A 65 2.73 4.78 6.34
CA PHE A 65 1.75 4.93 5.27
C PHE A 65 0.52 5.64 5.80
N MET A 66 -0.13 6.36 4.92
CA MET A 66 -1.47 6.87 5.15
C MET A 66 -2.37 6.31 4.06
N ALA A 67 -3.63 6.07 4.39
CA ALA A 67 -4.62 5.62 3.42
C ALA A 67 -5.93 6.34 3.67
N ILE A 68 -6.58 6.74 2.59
CA ILE A 68 -7.93 7.31 2.65
C ILE A 68 -8.79 6.62 1.62
N ASN A 69 -10.10 6.63 1.88
CA ASN A 69 -11.07 6.48 0.82
C ASN A 69 -11.32 7.88 0.25
N ALA A 70 -11.34 8.00 -1.07
CA ALA A 70 -11.71 9.26 -1.69
C ALA A 70 -13.09 9.66 -1.18
N PRO A 71 -13.35 10.97 -0.95
CA PRO A 71 -14.64 11.38 -0.48
C PRO A 71 -15.73 10.91 -1.44
N PRO A 72 -16.90 10.46 -0.93
CA PRO A 72 -18.01 10.07 -1.78
C PRO A 72 -18.42 11.22 -2.69
N ALA A 73 -19.03 10.92 -3.84
CA ALA A 73 -19.43 11.94 -4.81
C ALA A 73 -20.23 13.06 -4.19
N GLY A 74 -21.13 12.74 -3.23
CA GLY A 74 -21.94 13.74 -2.55
C GLY A 74 -21.15 14.63 -1.57
N ALA A 75 -19.96 14.23 -1.18
CA ALA A 75 -19.09 14.99 -0.27
C ALA A 75 -17.98 15.73 -1.01
N ARG A 76 -17.83 15.50 -2.31
CA ARG A 76 -16.83 16.16 -3.14
C ARG A 76 -17.39 17.50 -3.58
N GLY A 77 -16.82 18.59 -3.07
CA GLY A 77 -17.27 19.91 -3.47
C GLY A 77 -17.01 20.16 -4.96
N SER A 78 -17.94 20.85 -5.62
CA SER A 78 -17.78 21.20 -7.03
C SER A 78 -16.63 22.16 -7.29
N ASP A 79 -16.15 22.83 -6.25
CA ASP A 79 -15.13 23.87 -6.36
C ASP A 79 -13.71 23.33 -6.22
N HIS A 80 -13.52 22.04 -5.95
CA HIS A 80 -12.22 21.45 -5.69
C HIS A 80 -11.61 20.80 -6.93
N GLY A 81 -12.04 21.20 -8.10
CA GLY A 81 -11.55 20.61 -9.32
C GLY A 81 -12.06 19.18 -9.52
N PRO A 82 -11.61 18.53 -10.56
CA PRO A 82 -12.11 17.20 -10.87
C PRO A 82 -11.53 16.18 -9.90
N TRP A 83 -12.36 15.66 -9.02
CA TRP A 83 -12.07 14.41 -8.33
C TRP A 83 -12.30 13.30 -9.34
N HIS A 84 -11.25 12.94 -10.04
CA HIS A 84 -11.31 11.83 -10.98
C HIS A 84 -11.26 10.51 -10.21
N GLU A 85 -11.54 9.44 -10.91
CA GLU A 85 -11.25 8.13 -10.36
C GLU A 85 -9.76 8.03 -10.08
N PHE A 86 -9.41 7.59 -8.87
CA PHE A 86 -8.03 7.37 -8.50
C PHE A 86 -7.62 5.96 -8.89
N GLY A 87 -6.58 5.87 -9.69
CA GLY A 87 -5.98 4.59 -10.03
C GLY A 87 -4.50 4.66 -9.72
N PHE A 88 -3.94 3.52 -9.35
CA PHE A 88 -2.50 3.43 -9.15
C PHE A 88 -1.82 3.11 -10.47
N THR A 89 -0.58 3.53 -10.59
CA THR A 89 0.24 3.27 -11.77
C THR A 89 1.48 2.51 -11.37
N PRO A 90 1.93 1.53 -12.16
CA PRO A 90 3.17 0.82 -11.86
C PRO A 90 4.43 1.67 -12.04
N ALA A 91 4.27 2.94 -12.44
CA ALA A 91 5.39 3.88 -12.47
C ALA A 91 5.95 4.15 -11.08
N ILE A 92 5.13 3.97 -10.03
CA ILE A 92 5.57 4.01 -8.63
C ILE A 92 5.31 2.63 -8.05
N ALA A 93 6.30 2.08 -7.38
CA ALA A 93 6.17 0.78 -6.74
C ALA A 93 6.77 0.81 -5.34
N LEU A 94 6.21 -0.01 -4.46
CA LEU A 94 6.82 -0.28 -3.17
C LEU A 94 7.89 -1.35 -3.38
N TYR A 95 9.12 -1.03 -3.03
CA TYR A 95 10.24 -1.93 -3.20
C TYR A 95 10.52 -2.63 -1.89
N VAL A 96 10.45 -3.96 -1.88
CA VAL A 96 10.70 -4.75 -0.67
C VAL A 96 11.99 -5.53 -0.86
N GLN A 97 12.95 -5.24 0.01
CA GLN A 97 14.18 -6.03 0.08
C GLN A 97 13.91 -7.19 1.04
N CYS A 98 13.71 -8.36 0.50
CA CYS A 98 13.44 -9.56 1.29
C CYS A 98 14.74 -10.17 1.80
N GLY A 99 14.69 -10.72 3.00
CA GLY A 99 15.86 -11.34 3.60
C GLY A 99 16.10 -12.79 3.18
N THR A 100 15.05 -13.48 2.80
CA THR A 100 15.12 -14.91 2.45
C THR A 100 14.25 -15.22 1.24
N GLU A 101 14.53 -16.38 0.64
CA GLU A 101 13.70 -16.87 -0.47
C GLU A 101 12.29 -17.24 -0.01
N ASP A 102 12.14 -17.76 1.20
CA ASP A 102 10.81 -18.08 1.75
C ASP A 102 9.96 -16.81 1.87
N GLU A 103 10.57 -15.72 2.31
CA GLU A 103 9.84 -14.46 2.44
C GLU A 103 9.37 -13.92 1.08
N ILE A 104 10.26 -13.90 0.08
CA ILE A 104 9.86 -13.40 -1.23
C ILE A 104 8.79 -14.27 -1.87
N GLU A 105 8.87 -15.60 -1.69
CA GLU A 105 7.86 -16.51 -2.22
C GLU A 105 6.51 -16.27 -1.56
N ARG A 106 6.49 -16.09 -0.25
CA ARG A 106 5.28 -15.80 0.51
C ARG A 106 4.64 -14.49 0.05
N LEU A 107 5.44 -13.44 -0.05
CA LEU A 107 4.95 -12.13 -0.48
C LEU A 107 4.48 -12.16 -1.93
N TYR A 108 5.24 -12.82 -2.80
CA TYR A 108 4.86 -12.94 -4.19
C TYR A 108 3.51 -13.64 -4.35
N SER A 109 3.32 -14.76 -3.66
CA SER A 109 2.06 -15.50 -3.73
C SER A 109 0.88 -14.66 -3.25
N ALA A 110 1.05 -13.96 -2.12
CA ALA A 110 -0.04 -13.16 -1.56
C ALA A 110 -0.34 -11.95 -2.43
N LEU A 111 0.68 -11.24 -2.88
CA LEU A 111 0.50 -9.98 -3.62
C LEU A 111 0.01 -10.21 -5.04
N SER A 112 0.43 -11.30 -5.69
CA SER A 112 0.00 -11.57 -7.06
C SER A 112 -1.40 -12.16 -7.15
N GLU A 113 -1.94 -12.68 -6.05
CA GLU A 113 -3.28 -13.26 -6.04
C GLU A 113 -4.32 -12.19 -6.39
N LYS A 114 -5.10 -12.43 -7.44
CA LYS A 114 -6.09 -11.50 -7.96
C LYS A 114 -5.50 -10.17 -8.44
N GLY A 115 -4.18 -10.12 -8.57
CA GLY A 115 -3.47 -8.96 -9.09
C GLY A 115 -2.98 -9.21 -10.50
N GLU A 116 -1.92 -8.51 -10.85
CA GLU A 116 -1.32 -8.59 -12.18
C GLU A 116 0.18 -8.82 -12.05
N ILE A 117 0.73 -9.71 -12.85
CA ILE A 117 2.16 -10.01 -12.82
C ILE A 117 2.82 -9.37 -14.02
N PHE A 118 3.76 -8.44 -13.76
CA PHE A 118 4.58 -7.84 -14.81
C PHE A 118 5.87 -8.61 -15.03
N MET A 119 6.52 -9.03 -13.96
CA MET A 119 7.71 -9.87 -14.01
C MET A 119 7.55 -11.01 -13.01
N PRO A 120 7.38 -12.23 -13.49
CA PRO A 120 7.23 -13.38 -12.58
C PRO A 120 8.46 -13.55 -11.69
N LEU A 121 8.25 -14.16 -10.54
CA LEU A 121 9.35 -14.44 -9.61
C LEU A 121 10.40 -15.32 -10.30
N GLY A 122 11.64 -14.81 -10.35
CA GLY A 122 12.71 -15.53 -11.02
C GLY A 122 14.06 -14.85 -10.89
N ASP A 123 15.09 -15.45 -11.45
CA ASP A 123 16.45 -14.91 -11.50
C ASP A 123 16.59 -14.10 -12.79
N TYR A 124 16.93 -12.84 -12.64
CA TYR A 124 17.05 -11.91 -13.78
C TYR A 124 18.48 -11.40 -13.98
N GLY A 125 19.45 -12.03 -13.33
CA GLY A 125 20.84 -11.63 -13.45
C GLY A 125 21.22 -10.50 -12.50
N PHE A 126 20.43 -9.44 -12.45
CA PHE A 126 20.69 -8.35 -11.51
C PHE A 126 20.23 -8.70 -10.09
N SER A 127 19.45 -9.75 -9.95
CA SER A 127 18.88 -10.18 -8.68
C SER A 127 18.76 -11.70 -8.70
N ARG A 128 19.06 -12.34 -7.57
CA ARG A 128 18.90 -13.79 -7.43
C ARG A 128 17.44 -14.20 -7.56
N ARG A 129 16.56 -13.44 -6.95
CA ARG A 129 15.11 -13.62 -7.08
C ARG A 129 14.47 -12.25 -7.10
N PHE A 130 13.66 -12.00 -8.10
CA PHE A 130 12.98 -10.72 -8.27
C PHE A 130 11.59 -10.95 -8.84
N ALA A 131 10.65 -10.10 -8.44
CA ALA A 131 9.31 -10.10 -9.01
C ALA A 131 8.78 -8.68 -9.06
N TRP A 132 7.89 -8.42 -10.01
CA TRP A 132 7.19 -7.16 -10.10
C TRP A 132 5.72 -7.44 -10.36
N VAL A 133 4.86 -7.03 -9.43
CA VAL A 133 3.42 -7.32 -9.50
C VAL A 133 2.61 -6.10 -9.08
N ASN A 134 1.39 -6.01 -9.58
CA ASN A 134 0.36 -5.19 -8.97
C ASN A 134 -0.49 -6.07 -8.08
N ASP A 135 -0.84 -5.58 -6.91
CA ASP A 135 -1.74 -6.33 -6.04
C ASP A 135 -3.19 -6.15 -6.50
N ARG A 136 -4.11 -6.79 -5.78
CA ARG A 136 -5.54 -6.76 -6.12
C ARG A 136 -6.17 -5.37 -6.03
N PHE A 137 -5.49 -4.44 -5.37
CA PHE A 137 -5.93 -3.05 -5.26
C PHE A 137 -5.28 -2.14 -6.31
N GLY A 138 -4.36 -2.68 -7.11
CA GLY A 138 -3.66 -1.93 -8.14
C GLY A 138 -2.34 -1.32 -7.69
N VAL A 139 -1.95 -1.47 -6.44
CA VAL A 139 -0.68 -0.96 -5.94
C VAL A 139 0.46 -1.85 -6.44
N SER A 140 1.52 -1.23 -6.93
CA SER A 140 2.64 -1.94 -7.55
C SER A 140 3.72 -2.25 -6.51
N TRP A 141 4.29 -3.44 -6.62
CA TRP A 141 5.31 -3.95 -5.71
C TRP A 141 6.45 -4.56 -6.50
N ARG A 142 7.67 -4.24 -6.11
CA ARG A 142 8.86 -4.90 -6.60
C ARG A 142 9.53 -5.61 -5.43
N LEU A 143 9.71 -6.91 -5.59
CA LEU A 143 10.27 -7.76 -4.53
C LEU A 143 11.64 -8.23 -4.95
N ASN A 144 12.58 -8.22 -4.04
CA ASN A 144 13.97 -8.58 -4.35
C ASN A 144 14.61 -9.40 -3.23
N VAL A 145 15.37 -10.42 -3.62
CA VAL A 145 16.35 -11.05 -2.76
C VAL A 145 17.71 -10.87 -3.44
N SER A 146 18.60 -10.16 -2.75
CA SER A 146 19.90 -9.83 -3.32
C SER A 146 20.76 -11.09 -3.57
N ALA A 147 21.63 -11.01 -4.56
CA ALA A 147 22.58 -12.09 -4.83
C ALA A 147 23.46 -12.40 -3.61
N ASP A 148 23.69 -11.40 -2.76
CA ASP A 148 24.50 -11.53 -1.56
C ASP A 148 23.73 -12.05 -0.34
N SER A 149 22.41 -12.22 -0.44
CA SER A 149 21.61 -12.70 0.68
C SER A 149 21.86 -14.19 0.93
N PRO A 150 21.80 -14.66 2.17
CA PRO A 150 21.91 -16.09 2.45
C PRO A 150 20.80 -16.88 1.78
N ARG A 151 21.13 -18.06 1.36
CA ARG A 151 20.14 -18.99 0.78
C ARG A 151 19.46 -19.80 1.87
#